data_2af456e8ea80c4a43300e79feee92c22
#
_entry.id   2af456e8ea80c4a43300e79feee92c22
#
_cell.length_a   1.000
_cell.length_b   1.000
_cell.length_c   1.000
_cell.angle_alpha   90.00
_cell.angle_beta   90.00
_cell.angle_gamma   90.00
#
_symmetry.space_group_name_H-M   'P 1'
#
loop_
_entity.id
_entity.type
_entity.pdbx_description
1 polymer ?
#
loop_
_entity_poly.entity_id
_entity_poly.type
_entity_poly.pdbx_seq_one_letter_code
_entity_poly.pdbx_strand_id
1 'polypeptide(L)'
;MSQQGTGWTAPGAIQRKAILDRSKSIAIVGASSNPSRASNFVLTYLSSSLCDFDLYPVNPRETEILGHTCYPSLADLPVVPDVVDVFRRADDCPAIAEEAVAVGAQTLWLQLGIVSDEAARIASSAGLDVVMDRCTKIEHARFAGGLHLAGFNTGVISSRRA
;
A
#
# COMPACT_ATOMS: atom_id res chain seq x y z
N MET A 1 -23.80 -17.60 -16.35
CA MET A 1 -22.37 -17.28 -16.26
C MET A 1 -21.97 -17.43 -14.81
N SER A 2 -21.21 -18.44 -14.49
CA SER A 2 -20.62 -18.54 -13.18
C SER A 2 -19.59 -17.41 -13.05
N GLN A 3 -19.86 -16.44 -12.19
CA GLN A 3 -18.82 -15.58 -11.70
C GLN A 3 -17.87 -16.49 -10.92
N GLN A 4 -16.79 -16.87 -11.55
CA GLN A 4 -15.69 -17.44 -10.81
C GLN A 4 -15.21 -16.33 -9.88
N GLY A 5 -15.61 -16.41 -8.63
CA GLY A 5 -15.10 -15.53 -7.61
C GLY A 5 -13.58 -15.56 -7.67
N THR A 6 -12.95 -14.41 -7.50
CA THR A 6 -11.49 -14.27 -7.52
C THR A 6 -10.81 -15.12 -6.45
N GLY A 7 -11.57 -15.75 -5.55
CA GLY A 7 -11.04 -16.42 -4.36
C GLY A 7 -10.46 -15.45 -3.32
N TRP A 8 -10.50 -14.15 -3.59
CA TRP A 8 -10.04 -13.11 -2.70
C TRP A 8 -11.19 -12.46 -1.96
N THR A 9 -11.01 -12.26 -0.66
CA THR A 9 -11.95 -11.54 0.20
C THR A 9 -11.25 -10.33 0.79
N ALA A 10 -11.91 -9.17 0.77
CA ALA A 10 -11.35 -7.95 1.33
C ALA A 10 -11.03 -8.13 2.83
N PRO A 11 -9.79 -7.84 3.26
CA PRO A 11 -9.43 -7.93 4.67
C PRO A 11 -10.18 -6.90 5.51
N GLY A 12 -10.61 -7.31 6.69
CA GLY A 12 -11.22 -6.39 7.67
C GLY A 12 -10.19 -5.47 8.32
N ALA A 13 -10.67 -4.56 9.17
CA ALA A 13 -9.83 -3.57 9.84
C ALA A 13 -8.72 -4.20 10.69
N ILE A 14 -9.03 -5.27 11.42
CA ILE A 14 -8.04 -5.99 12.25
C ILE A 14 -6.94 -6.59 11.38
N GLN A 15 -7.29 -7.17 10.25
CA GLN A 15 -6.32 -7.74 9.31
C GLN A 15 -5.45 -6.67 8.68
N ARG A 16 -6.04 -5.53 8.27
CA ARG A 16 -5.28 -4.39 7.72
C ARG A 16 -4.31 -3.82 8.74
N LYS A 17 -4.75 -3.70 10.00
CA LYS A 17 -3.87 -3.28 11.10
C LYS A 17 -2.70 -4.25 11.27
N ALA A 18 -2.96 -5.55 11.29
CA ALA A 18 -1.93 -6.56 11.42
C ALA A 18 -0.90 -6.50 10.29
N ILE A 19 -1.35 -6.24 9.05
CA ILE A 19 -0.46 -6.05 7.91
C ILE A 19 0.50 -4.87 8.14
N LEU A 20 -0.02 -3.73 8.57
CA LEU A 20 0.80 -2.54 8.82
C LEU A 20 1.72 -2.73 10.03
N ASP A 21 1.25 -3.35 11.10
CA ASP A 21 2.03 -3.58 12.32
C ASP A 21 3.24 -4.49 12.09
N ARG A 22 3.10 -5.52 11.25
CA ARG A 22 4.19 -6.46 10.96
C ARG A 22 5.16 -5.97 9.89
N SER A 23 4.77 -4.97 9.12
CA SER A 23 5.53 -4.48 7.97
C SER A 23 6.59 -3.48 8.40
N LYS A 24 7.81 -3.60 7.85
CA LYS A 24 8.93 -2.69 8.08
C LYS A 24 9.31 -1.92 6.84
N SER A 25 9.13 -2.50 5.67
CA SER A 25 9.52 -1.91 4.39
C SER A 25 8.32 -1.76 3.47
N ILE A 26 8.21 -0.60 2.85
CA ILE A 26 7.13 -0.29 1.91
C ILE A 26 7.73 0.25 0.62
N ALA A 27 7.47 -0.43 -0.49
CA ALA A 27 7.75 0.07 -1.82
C ALA A 27 6.55 0.87 -2.31
N ILE A 28 6.78 2.07 -2.79
CA ILE A 28 5.73 2.98 -3.27
C ILE A 28 5.83 3.07 -4.78
N VAL A 29 5.03 2.27 -5.47
CA VAL A 29 5.02 2.17 -6.93
C VAL A 29 4.17 3.28 -7.53
N GLY A 30 4.75 4.04 -8.44
CA GLY A 30 4.13 5.26 -8.97
C GLY A 30 4.37 6.47 -8.09
N ALA A 31 5.42 6.44 -7.27
CA ALA A 31 5.83 7.58 -6.45
C ALA A 31 6.15 8.78 -7.33
N SER A 32 5.86 9.97 -6.83
CA SER A 32 6.08 11.22 -7.57
C SER A 32 6.63 12.31 -6.67
N SER A 33 7.54 13.09 -7.21
CA SER A 33 8.04 14.32 -6.57
C SER A 33 7.03 15.48 -6.65
N ASN A 34 5.96 15.34 -7.44
CA ASN A 34 4.93 16.36 -7.57
C ASN A 34 4.07 16.42 -6.31
N PRO A 35 4.07 17.56 -5.56
CA PRO A 35 3.33 17.68 -4.30
C PRO A 35 1.81 17.54 -4.44
N SER A 36 1.26 17.68 -5.65
CA SER A 36 -0.17 17.51 -5.89
C SER A 36 -0.61 16.06 -6.06
N ARG A 37 0.33 15.12 -6.15
CA ARG A 37 0.01 13.70 -6.33
C ARG A 37 -0.23 13.02 -4.99
N ALA A 38 -1.19 12.09 -4.96
CA ALA A 38 -1.52 11.33 -3.77
C ALA A 38 -0.31 10.57 -3.20
N SER A 39 0.54 10.02 -4.05
CA SER A 39 1.75 9.33 -3.61
C SER A 39 2.70 10.23 -2.83
N ASN A 40 2.79 11.50 -3.17
CA ASN A 40 3.62 12.47 -2.45
C ASN A 40 3.08 12.73 -1.05
N PHE A 41 1.76 12.91 -0.90
CA PHE A 41 1.12 13.06 0.40
C PHE A 41 1.34 11.85 1.30
N VAL A 42 1.17 10.66 0.76
CA VAL A 42 1.32 9.43 1.52
C VAL A 42 2.79 9.22 1.90
N LEU A 43 3.71 9.42 0.98
CA LEU A 43 5.15 9.30 1.26
C LEU A 43 5.59 10.31 2.34
N THR A 44 5.10 11.54 2.29
CA THR A 44 5.36 12.56 3.31
C THR A 44 4.92 12.09 4.69
N TYR A 45 3.71 11.55 4.80
CA TYR A 45 3.19 11.02 6.06
C TYR A 45 4.00 9.83 6.56
N LEU A 46 4.25 8.85 5.69
CA LEU A 46 4.99 7.63 6.06
C LEU A 46 6.45 7.93 6.44
N SER A 47 7.01 9.04 5.95
CA SER A 47 8.35 9.52 6.30
C SER A 47 8.39 10.28 7.62
N SER A 48 7.24 10.60 8.21
CA SER A 48 7.17 11.38 9.43
C SER A 48 7.56 10.58 10.66
N SER A 49 7.77 11.27 11.78
CA SER A 49 8.10 10.64 13.06
C SER A 49 6.97 9.79 13.65
N LEU A 50 5.77 9.84 13.07
CA LEU A 50 4.64 8.99 13.46
C LEU A 50 4.78 7.56 12.94
N CYS A 51 5.70 7.33 12.01
CA CYS A 51 5.89 6.06 11.33
C CYS A 51 7.34 5.58 11.47
N ASP A 52 7.53 4.28 11.41
CA ASP A 52 8.84 3.62 11.47
C ASP A 52 8.95 2.60 10.33
N PHE A 53 8.87 3.11 9.10
CA PHE A 53 9.01 2.29 7.90
C PHE A 53 10.26 2.67 7.13
N ASP A 54 10.91 1.67 6.53
CA ASP A 54 11.88 1.86 5.46
C ASP A 54 11.12 2.04 4.15
N LEU A 55 11.32 3.16 3.48
CA LEU A 55 10.51 3.56 2.33
C LEU A 55 11.34 3.52 1.04
N TYR A 56 10.77 2.90 0.02
CA TYR A 56 11.42 2.69 -1.27
C TYR A 56 10.52 3.19 -2.40
N PRO A 57 10.63 4.47 -2.80
CA PRO A 57 9.90 4.97 -3.95
C PRO A 57 10.34 4.26 -5.24
N VAL A 58 9.38 3.96 -6.08
CA VAL A 58 9.62 3.30 -7.39
C VAL A 58 8.98 4.14 -8.49
N ASN A 59 9.82 4.66 -9.37
CA ASN A 59 9.42 5.40 -10.57
C ASN A 59 10.58 5.39 -11.57
N PRO A 60 10.39 4.96 -12.83
CA PRO A 60 11.48 4.89 -13.80
C PRO A 60 12.01 6.26 -14.25
N ARG A 61 11.31 7.34 -13.92
CA ARG A 61 11.66 8.71 -14.37
C ARG A 61 12.31 9.57 -13.29
N GLU A 62 12.41 9.10 -12.05
CA GLU A 62 12.96 9.88 -10.95
C GLU A 62 14.06 9.08 -10.24
N THR A 63 15.04 9.79 -9.69
CA THR A 63 16.17 9.19 -8.97
C THR A 63 16.11 9.42 -7.48
N GLU A 64 15.38 10.45 -7.04
CA GLU A 64 15.20 10.82 -5.65
C GLU A 64 13.85 11.50 -5.47
N ILE A 65 13.13 11.14 -4.41
CA ILE A 65 11.86 11.75 -4.03
C ILE A 65 11.86 11.97 -2.52
N LEU A 66 11.66 13.21 -2.09
CA LEU A 66 11.59 13.58 -0.66
C LEU A 66 12.78 13.05 0.16
N GLY A 67 13.98 13.08 -0.40
CA GLY A 67 15.19 12.60 0.25
C GLY A 67 15.40 11.09 0.22
N HIS A 68 14.45 10.34 -0.35
CA HIS A 68 14.58 8.90 -0.54
C HIS A 68 15.13 8.58 -1.93
N THR A 69 16.05 7.65 -2.02
CA THR A 69 16.48 7.11 -3.31
C THR A 69 15.30 6.48 -4.02
N CYS A 70 15.06 6.85 -5.27
CA CYS A 70 14.01 6.29 -6.11
C CYS A 70 14.59 5.24 -7.05
N TYR A 71 13.95 4.10 -7.13
CA TYR A 71 14.37 2.97 -7.95
C TYR A 71 13.50 2.85 -9.20
N PRO A 72 14.06 2.42 -10.34
CA PRO A 72 13.29 2.35 -11.58
C PRO A 72 12.23 1.25 -11.58
N SER A 73 12.44 0.16 -10.83
CA SER A 73 11.50 -0.95 -10.74
C SER A 73 11.59 -1.67 -9.40
N LEU A 74 10.63 -2.53 -9.09
CA LEU A 74 10.66 -3.38 -7.89
C LEU A 74 11.88 -4.31 -7.88
N ALA A 75 12.28 -4.80 -9.03
CA ALA A 75 13.44 -5.70 -9.15
C ALA A 75 14.76 -5.04 -8.76
N ASP A 76 14.84 -3.71 -8.83
CA ASP A 76 16.06 -2.95 -8.51
C ASP A 76 16.18 -2.62 -7.01
N LEU A 77 15.19 -2.94 -6.20
CA LEU A 77 15.22 -2.65 -4.77
C LEU A 77 16.33 -3.45 -4.07
N PRO A 78 17.02 -2.83 -3.08
CA PRO A 78 18.07 -3.51 -2.31
C PRO A 78 17.50 -4.52 -1.29
N VAL A 79 16.20 -4.54 -1.09
CA VAL A 79 15.50 -5.42 -0.14
C VAL A 79 14.23 -5.96 -0.79
N VAL A 80 13.71 -7.05 -0.23
CA VAL A 80 12.36 -7.52 -0.54
C VAL A 80 11.38 -6.67 0.26
N PRO A 81 10.49 -5.90 -0.38
CA PRO A 81 9.54 -5.08 0.36
C PRO A 81 8.48 -5.93 1.03
N ASP A 82 8.09 -5.55 2.25
CA ASP A 82 6.97 -6.20 2.93
C ASP A 82 5.64 -5.82 2.27
N VAL A 83 5.50 -4.55 1.91
CA VAL A 83 4.31 -4.03 1.23
C VAL A 83 4.69 -3.38 -0.08
N VAL A 84 3.97 -3.72 -1.13
CA VAL A 84 4.00 -3.01 -2.42
C VAL A 84 2.75 -2.14 -2.48
N ASP A 85 2.92 -0.86 -2.26
CA ASP A 85 1.87 0.16 -2.19
C ASP A 85 1.75 0.86 -3.55
N VAL A 86 0.60 0.72 -4.22
CA VAL A 86 0.45 1.05 -5.63
C VAL A 86 -0.37 2.32 -5.83
N PHE A 87 0.23 3.27 -6.54
CA PHE A 87 -0.36 4.55 -6.98
C PHE A 87 -0.45 4.62 -8.51
N ARG A 88 -0.73 3.49 -9.14
CA ARG A 88 -0.88 3.40 -10.60
C ARG A 88 -2.34 3.10 -10.94
N ARG A 89 -2.71 3.34 -12.20
CA ARG A 89 -4.07 3.05 -12.66
C ARG A 89 -4.40 1.57 -12.54
N ALA A 90 -5.69 1.26 -12.41
CA ALA A 90 -6.17 -0.12 -12.30
C ALA A 90 -5.62 -1.03 -13.41
N ASP A 91 -5.55 -0.52 -14.63
CA ASP A 91 -5.06 -1.27 -15.79
C ASP A 91 -3.58 -1.68 -15.67
N ASP A 92 -2.79 -0.94 -14.91
CA ASP A 92 -1.37 -1.26 -14.68
C ASP A 92 -1.19 -2.28 -13.54
N CYS A 93 -2.20 -2.50 -12.71
CA CYS A 93 -2.07 -3.28 -11.49
C CYS A 93 -1.81 -4.78 -11.70
N PRO A 94 -2.37 -5.45 -12.71
CA PRO A 94 -2.04 -6.86 -12.94
C PRO A 94 -0.54 -7.10 -13.14
N ALA A 95 0.13 -6.29 -13.97
CA ALA A 95 1.56 -6.40 -14.20
C ALA A 95 2.36 -6.12 -12.91
N ILE A 96 1.94 -5.13 -12.13
CA ILE A 96 2.56 -4.80 -10.85
C ILE A 96 2.38 -5.94 -9.84
N ALA A 97 1.21 -6.58 -9.82
CA ALA A 97 0.97 -7.75 -8.99
C ALA A 97 1.95 -8.89 -9.32
N GLU A 98 2.19 -9.14 -10.60
CA GLU A 98 3.17 -10.14 -11.04
C GLU A 98 4.58 -9.78 -10.59
N GLU A 99 4.96 -8.52 -10.69
CA GLU A 99 6.27 -8.04 -10.20
C GLU A 99 6.39 -8.20 -8.68
N ALA A 100 5.34 -7.88 -7.93
CA ALA A 100 5.32 -8.04 -6.47
C ALA A 100 5.50 -9.50 -6.07
N VAL A 101 4.83 -10.41 -6.77
CA VAL A 101 5.00 -11.86 -6.57
C VAL A 101 6.43 -12.28 -6.88
N ALA A 102 6.98 -11.82 -7.99
CA ALA A 102 8.32 -12.20 -8.44
C ALA A 102 9.41 -11.77 -7.46
N VAL A 103 9.28 -10.61 -6.81
CA VAL A 103 10.26 -10.15 -5.81
C VAL A 103 10.04 -10.76 -4.43
N GLY A 104 8.95 -11.45 -4.20
CA GLY A 104 8.65 -12.10 -2.92
C GLY A 104 8.03 -11.19 -1.87
N ALA A 105 7.34 -10.14 -2.28
CA ALA A 105 6.61 -9.26 -1.35
C ALA A 105 5.55 -10.03 -0.56
N GLN A 106 5.19 -9.52 0.61
CA GLN A 106 4.18 -10.17 1.47
C GLN A 106 2.78 -9.64 1.19
N THR A 107 2.65 -8.37 0.85
CA THR A 107 1.36 -7.68 0.65
C THR A 107 1.38 -6.82 -0.60
N LEU A 108 0.32 -6.92 -1.37
CA LEU A 108 -0.01 -5.96 -2.45
C LEU A 108 -1.10 -5.02 -1.92
N TRP A 109 -0.84 -3.73 -1.96
CA TRP A 109 -1.75 -2.71 -1.48
C TRP A 109 -2.09 -1.73 -2.60
N LEU A 110 -3.35 -1.72 -3.04
CA LEU A 110 -3.83 -0.75 -4.02
C LEU A 110 -4.50 0.40 -3.28
N GLN A 111 -4.07 1.60 -3.57
CA GLN A 111 -4.51 2.82 -2.88
C GLN A 111 -5.98 3.14 -3.14
N LEU A 112 -6.50 4.11 -2.37
CA LEU A 112 -7.88 4.57 -2.46
C LEU A 112 -8.27 4.90 -3.90
N GLY A 113 -9.38 4.36 -4.36
CA GLY A 113 -9.89 4.50 -5.72
C GLY A 113 -9.29 3.53 -6.74
N ILE A 114 -8.37 2.66 -6.33
CA ILE A 114 -7.73 1.69 -7.23
C ILE A 114 -8.23 0.29 -6.90
N VAL A 115 -8.92 -0.32 -7.86
CA VAL A 115 -9.45 -1.68 -7.74
C VAL A 115 -9.08 -2.48 -8.98
N SER A 116 -8.54 -3.66 -8.78
CA SER A 116 -8.22 -4.60 -9.86
C SER A 116 -8.40 -6.03 -9.36
N ASP A 117 -9.48 -6.67 -9.79
CA ASP A 117 -9.78 -8.05 -9.42
C ASP A 117 -8.72 -9.01 -9.97
N GLU A 118 -8.20 -8.73 -11.16
CA GLU A 118 -7.13 -9.53 -11.75
C GLU A 118 -5.86 -9.45 -10.92
N ALA A 119 -5.45 -8.26 -10.51
CA ALA A 119 -4.28 -8.09 -9.64
C ALA A 119 -4.47 -8.81 -8.29
N ALA A 120 -5.67 -8.72 -7.71
CA ALA A 120 -5.99 -9.42 -6.46
C ALA A 120 -5.88 -10.93 -6.64
N ARG A 121 -6.39 -11.48 -7.75
CA ARG A 121 -6.29 -12.89 -8.07
C ARG A 121 -4.84 -13.35 -8.22
N ILE A 122 -4.04 -12.60 -8.96
CA ILE A 122 -2.62 -12.92 -9.18
C ILE A 122 -1.88 -12.97 -7.86
N ALA A 123 -1.98 -11.92 -7.06
CA ALA A 123 -1.26 -11.81 -5.80
C ALA A 123 -1.77 -12.80 -4.75
N SER A 124 -3.07 -12.93 -4.57
CA SER A 124 -3.63 -13.85 -3.57
C SER A 124 -3.37 -15.32 -3.91
N SER A 125 -3.39 -15.68 -5.18
CA SER A 125 -3.08 -17.04 -5.64
C SER A 125 -1.62 -17.43 -5.35
N ALA A 126 -0.73 -16.43 -5.27
CA ALA A 126 0.67 -16.62 -4.91
C ALA A 126 0.93 -16.51 -3.40
N GLY A 127 -0.10 -16.33 -2.60
CA GLY A 127 0.00 -16.28 -1.14
C GLY A 127 0.21 -14.89 -0.55
N LEU A 128 0.14 -13.82 -1.35
CA LEU A 128 0.21 -12.47 -0.83
C LEU A 128 -1.12 -12.07 -0.18
N ASP A 129 -1.03 -11.25 0.86
CA ASP A 129 -2.19 -10.48 1.31
C ASP A 129 -2.47 -9.37 0.30
N VAL A 130 -3.75 -9.07 0.08
CA VAL A 130 -4.16 -8.02 -0.86
C VAL A 130 -5.14 -7.08 -0.18
N VAL A 131 -4.82 -5.79 -0.22
CA VAL A 131 -5.72 -4.71 0.18
C VAL A 131 -5.98 -3.85 -1.04
N MET A 132 -7.23 -3.47 -1.28
CA MET A 132 -7.60 -2.58 -2.38
C MET A 132 -8.48 -1.45 -1.89
N ASP A 133 -8.42 -0.32 -2.59
CA ASP A 133 -9.28 0.84 -2.34
C ASP A 133 -9.15 1.38 -0.90
N ARG A 134 -7.92 1.39 -0.40
CA ARG A 134 -7.59 1.90 0.94
C ARG A 134 -6.33 2.75 0.87
N CYS A 135 -6.30 3.84 1.64
CA CYS A 135 -5.12 4.68 1.77
C CYS A 135 -4.26 4.23 2.96
N THR A 136 -3.01 3.88 2.72
CA THR A 136 -2.08 3.45 3.78
C THR A 136 -1.91 4.51 4.87
N LYS A 137 -1.88 5.78 4.49
CA LYS A 137 -1.82 6.91 5.43
C LYS A 137 -3.04 6.92 6.35
N ILE A 138 -4.24 6.83 5.77
CA ILE A 138 -5.50 6.87 6.54
C ILE A 138 -5.59 5.66 7.47
N GLU A 139 -5.29 4.48 6.97
CA GLU A 139 -5.32 3.25 7.77
C GLU A 139 -4.31 3.31 8.91
N HIS A 140 -3.06 3.71 8.63
CA HIS A 140 -2.04 3.85 9.67
C HIS A 140 -2.45 4.87 10.73
N ALA A 141 -2.91 6.05 10.32
CA ALA A 141 -3.35 7.10 11.25
C ALA A 141 -4.50 6.65 12.14
N ARG A 142 -5.43 5.87 11.58
CA ARG A 142 -6.56 5.31 12.32
C ARG A 142 -6.12 4.34 13.40
N PHE A 143 -5.15 3.47 13.10
CA PHE A 143 -4.76 2.37 13.99
C PHE A 143 -3.67 2.78 15.00
N ALA A 144 -2.77 3.65 14.62
CA ALA A 144 -1.62 4.04 15.43
C ALA A 144 -1.75 5.43 16.06
N GLY A 145 -2.77 6.20 15.66
CA GLY A 145 -2.95 7.59 16.10
C GLY A 145 -3.52 7.74 17.48
N GLY A 146 -3.45 8.97 17.99
CA GLY A 146 -3.96 9.34 19.31
C GLY A 146 -5.46 9.14 19.51
N LEU A 147 -6.24 9.09 18.44
CA LEU A 147 -7.68 8.82 18.52
C LEU A 147 -7.96 7.45 19.14
N HIS A 148 -7.20 6.43 18.77
CA HIS A 148 -7.32 5.09 19.34
C HIS A 148 -6.91 5.08 20.82
N LEU A 149 -5.78 5.70 21.13
CA LEU A 149 -5.26 5.80 22.50
C LEU A 149 -6.16 6.62 23.42
N ALA A 150 -6.86 7.61 22.87
CA ALA A 150 -7.79 8.46 23.62
C ALA A 150 -9.19 7.82 23.80
N GLY A 151 -9.38 6.58 23.38
CA GLY A 151 -10.66 5.89 23.51
C GLY A 151 -11.69 6.20 22.44
N PHE A 152 -11.27 6.81 21.34
CA PHE A 152 -12.14 7.11 20.19
C PHE A 152 -12.24 5.95 19.18
N ASN A 153 -11.85 4.76 19.57
CA ASN A 153 -11.82 3.57 18.72
C ASN A 153 -13.19 2.89 18.56
N THR A 154 -14.26 3.58 18.81
CA THR A 154 -15.63 3.05 18.68
C THR A 154 -16.08 2.88 17.23
N GLY A 155 -15.31 3.36 16.28
CA GLY A 155 -15.67 3.37 14.87
C GLY A 155 -16.61 4.50 14.47
N VAL A 156 -17.27 5.14 15.44
CA VAL A 156 -18.28 6.17 15.18
C VAL A 156 -17.64 7.45 14.65
N ILE A 157 -16.49 7.83 15.18
CA ILE A 157 -15.82 9.08 14.79
C ILE A 157 -15.13 8.95 13.45
N SER A 158 -14.44 7.84 13.22
CA SER A 158 -13.63 7.64 12.02
C SER A 158 -14.45 7.39 10.76
N SER A 159 -15.59 6.71 10.88
CA SER A 159 -16.38 6.29 9.71
C SER A 159 -17.28 7.39 9.14
N ARG A 160 -17.56 8.44 9.89
CA ARG A 160 -18.51 9.48 9.49
C ARG A 160 -17.88 10.75 8.94
N ARG A 161 -16.55 10.82 8.93
CA ARG A 161 -15.81 12.02 8.52
C ARG A 161 -14.85 11.77 7.37
N ALA A 162 -14.96 10.61 6.81
CA ALA A 162 -14.22 10.30 5.60
C ALA A 162 -14.79 11.09 4.42
#